data_2f611013ce7599cd742c37216a3de7a6
#
_entry.id   2f611013ce7599cd742c37216a3de7a6
#
_cell.length_a   1.000
_cell.length_b   1.000
_cell.length_c   1.000
_cell.angle_alpha   90.00
_cell.angle_beta   90.00
_cell.angle_gamma   90.00
#
_symmetry.space_group_name_H-M   'P 1'
#
loop_
_entity.id
_entity.type
_entity.pdbx_description
1 polymer ?
#
loop_
_entity_poly.entity_id
_entity_poly.type
_entity_poly.pdbx_seq_one_letter_code
_entity_poly.pdbx_strand_id
1 'polypeptide(L)'
;MRNDTSELLTANERDRLYRWARDMTPEVVLVCAQAPDVRLPRGLSPIVLPGCAGDDPSLVPALLASGAQSVHVFPCRTQQQERCATGAEIMKPPRRRVFRATEFLDATDLPVSRRTLIGLGALAANELPVDAAAPLGTRLAQAYRALGVDPADSLELPAPQLTVSGCQACGVCAKVCPSDALDLSVDGGVATLTQNVDACTGTQACVTSCPYDALQVAGQLTLMDAVESPARQIISLVVAECQRCRAAFPAGEAADGSEKTMCPTCERKSADPFSSWLSPGFTRS
;
A
#
# COMPACT_ATOMS: atom_id res chain seq x y z
N MET A 1 5.89 22.61 3.56
CA MET A 1 5.98 21.58 2.52
C MET A 1 4.60 20.99 2.40
N ARG A 2 3.94 21.17 1.25
CA ARG A 2 2.54 20.77 1.04
C ARG A 2 2.54 19.27 0.73
N ASN A 3 2.03 18.46 1.64
CA ASN A 3 1.60 17.09 1.34
C ASN A 3 0.23 17.22 0.63
N ASP A 4 0.26 17.55 -0.64
CA ASP A 4 -0.92 17.57 -1.49
C ASP A 4 -0.71 16.54 -2.61
N THR A 5 -0.64 15.27 -2.23
CA THR A 5 -0.96 14.18 -3.15
C THR A 5 -2.48 14.10 -3.20
N SER A 6 -3.10 15.00 -3.99
CA SER A 6 -4.50 14.85 -4.35
C SER A 6 -4.62 13.51 -5.07
N GLU A 7 -5.22 12.52 -4.40
CA GLU A 7 -5.55 11.24 -5.04
C GLU A 7 -6.37 11.51 -6.29
N LEU A 8 -6.06 10.82 -7.40
CA LEU A 8 -6.75 10.98 -8.68
C LEU A 8 -8.26 10.78 -8.54
N LEU A 9 -8.67 9.78 -7.77
CA LEU A 9 -10.05 9.45 -7.42
C LEU A 9 -10.13 9.17 -5.92
N THR A 10 -11.23 9.54 -5.30
CA THR A 10 -11.54 9.13 -3.92
C THR A 10 -11.84 7.63 -3.84
N ALA A 11 -11.76 7.05 -2.66
CA ALA A 11 -12.10 5.64 -2.44
C ALA A 11 -13.51 5.29 -2.94
N ASN A 12 -14.49 6.18 -2.70
CA ASN A 12 -15.87 5.98 -3.14
C ASN A 12 -16.03 6.03 -4.67
N GLU A 13 -15.28 6.90 -5.36
CA GLU A 13 -15.29 6.99 -6.81
C GLU A 13 -14.64 5.76 -7.43
N ARG A 14 -13.51 5.28 -6.87
CA ARG A 14 -12.87 4.02 -7.27
C ARG A 14 -13.82 2.83 -7.07
N ASP A 15 -14.49 2.71 -5.92
CA ASP A 15 -15.45 1.63 -5.66
C ASP A 15 -16.57 1.61 -6.69
N ARG A 16 -17.17 2.78 -7.00
CA ARG A 16 -18.18 2.90 -8.06
C ARG A 16 -17.66 2.47 -9.43
N LEU A 17 -16.45 2.89 -9.77
CA LEU A 17 -15.82 2.58 -11.04
C LEU A 17 -15.55 1.07 -11.18
N TYR A 18 -15.05 0.42 -10.13
CA TYR A 18 -14.81 -1.02 -10.13
C TYR A 18 -16.10 -1.82 -10.20
N ARG A 19 -17.16 -1.44 -9.48
CA ARG A 19 -18.49 -2.06 -9.58
C ARG A 19 -19.09 -1.88 -10.95
N TRP A 20 -18.97 -0.68 -11.53
CA TRP A 20 -19.43 -0.42 -12.89
C TRP A 20 -18.71 -1.31 -13.91
N ALA A 21 -17.40 -1.46 -13.82
CA ALA A 21 -16.61 -2.34 -14.68
C ALA A 21 -17.06 -3.81 -14.54
N ARG A 22 -17.31 -4.28 -13.33
CA ARG A 22 -17.83 -5.64 -13.07
C ARG A 22 -19.22 -5.86 -13.69
N ASP A 23 -20.12 -4.91 -13.51
CA ASP A 23 -21.52 -5.06 -13.92
C ASP A 23 -21.70 -4.95 -15.44
N MET A 24 -20.86 -4.14 -16.09
CA MET A 24 -20.95 -3.82 -17.51
C MET A 24 -19.98 -4.61 -18.39
N THR A 25 -18.91 -5.17 -17.81
CA THR A 25 -17.82 -5.85 -18.55
C THR A 25 -17.36 -5.10 -19.80
N PRO A 26 -17.02 -3.79 -19.68
CA PRO A 26 -16.80 -2.91 -20.80
C PRO A 26 -15.39 -3.04 -21.40
N GLU A 27 -15.25 -2.59 -22.65
CA GLU A 27 -13.96 -2.16 -23.20
C GLU A 27 -13.74 -0.69 -22.82
N VAL A 28 -12.84 -0.43 -21.88
CA VAL A 28 -12.64 0.89 -21.27
C VAL A 28 -11.56 1.68 -21.99
N VAL A 29 -11.81 2.97 -22.20
CA VAL A 29 -10.77 3.92 -22.60
C VAL A 29 -10.66 5.02 -21.54
N LEU A 30 -9.56 5.07 -20.82
CA LEU A 30 -9.28 6.13 -19.86
C LEU A 30 -8.81 7.39 -20.62
N VAL A 31 -9.49 8.49 -20.39
CA VAL A 31 -9.22 9.77 -21.02
C VAL A 31 -8.94 10.82 -19.95
N CYS A 32 -7.81 11.48 -20.01
CA CYS A 32 -7.48 12.59 -19.13
C CYS A 32 -8.38 13.80 -19.43
N ALA A 33 -8.85 14.53 -18.42
CA ALA A 33 -9.65 15.75 -18.58
C ALA A 33 -8.98 16.83 -19.46
N GLN A 34 -7.66 16.79 -19.57
CA GLN A 34 -6.87 17.70 -20.41
C GLN A 34 -6.62 17.16 -21.83
N ALA A 35 -7.18 15.99 -22.17
CA ALA A 35 -7.04 15.44 -23.51
C ALA A 35 -7.83 16.29 -24.51
N PRO A 36 -7.29 16.53 -25.73
CA PRO A 36 -8.03 17.24 -26.76
C PRO A 36 -9.20 16.39 -27.25
N ASP A 37 -10.10 17.00 -28.05
CA ASP A 37 -11.24 16.33 -28.69
C ASP A 37 -10.93 14.91 -29.13
N VAL A 38 -11.37 13.93 -28.35
CA VAL A 38 -11.09 12.52 -28.56
C VAL A 38 -12.22 11.94 -29.41
N ARG A 39 -11.84 11.32 -30.52
CA ARG A 39 -12.80 10.55 -31.35
C ARG A 39 -12.46 9.08 -31.21
N LEU A 40 -13.38 8.32 -30.67
CA LEU A 40 -13.21 6.89 -30.39
C LEU A 40 -14.06 6.05 -31.34
N PRO A 41 -13.63 4.81 -31.63
CA PRO A 41 -14.45 3.81 -32.30
C PRO A 41 -15.71 3.48 -31.49
N ARG A 42 -16.72 2.93 -32.14
CA ARG A 42 -17.92 2.41 -31.47
C ARG A 42 -17.57 1.20 -30.62
N GLY A 43 -18.29 1.00 -29.53
CA GLY A 43 -18.14 -0.16 -28.63
C GLY A 43 -17.21 0.10 -27.46
N LEU A 44 -16.43 1.19 -27.49
CA LEU A 44 -15.58 1.58 -26.38
C LEU A 44 -16.34 2.46 -25.39
N SER A 45 -16.02 2.31 -24.12
CA SER A 45 -16.57 3.11 -23.02
C SER A 45 -15.52 4.11 -22.53
N PRO A 46 -15.56 5.36 -23.04
CA PRO A 46 -14.60 6.38 -22.62
C PRO A 46 -14.96 6.89 -21.23
N ILE A 47 -13.99 6.85 -20.32
CA ILE A 47 -14.09 7.37 -18.97
C ILE A 47 -13.12 8.55 -18.83
N VAL A 48 -13.68 9.71 -18.51
CA VAL A 48 -12.90 10.92 -18.25
C VAL A 48 -12.43 10.92 -16.81
N LEU A 49 -11.12 11.02 -16.62
CA LEU A 49 -10.48 11.13 -15.32
C LEU A 49 -10.19 12.61 -15.00
N PRO A 50 -10.32 13.03 -13.73
CA PRO A 50 -10.00 14.41 -13.33
C PRO A 50 -8.52 14.77 -13.51
N GLY A 51 -7.63 13.79 -13.58
CA GLY A 51 -6.19 13.94 -13.78
C GLY A 51 -5.62 12.91 -14.75
N CYS A 52 -4.33 12.62 -14.64
CA CYS A 52 -3.65 11.66 -15.50
C CYS A 52 -3.82 10.22 -14.95
N ALA A 53 -4.12 9.26 -15.84
CA ALA A 53 -4.19 7.84 -15.45
C ALA A 53 -2.88 7.33 -14.83
N GLY A 54 -1.74 7.90 -15.20
CA GLY A 54 -0.43 7.57 -14.62
C GLY A 54 -0.23 8.03 -13.17
N ASP A 55 -1.12 8.89 -12.65
CA ASP A 55 -1.07 9.32 -11.25
C ASP A 55 -1.62 8.23 -10.30
N ASP A 56 -2.40 7.26 -10.82
CA ASP A 56 -2.81 6.06 -10.09
C ASP A 56 -2.53 4.79 -10.93
N PRO A 57 -1.34 4.21 -10.84
CA PRO A 57 -0.95 3.03 -11.62
C PRO A 57 -1.77 1.77 -11.27
N SER A 58 -2.53 1.77 -10.15
CA SER A 58 -3.42 0.65 -9.82
C SER A 58 -4.71 0.64 -10.64
N LEU A 59 -5.08 1.75 -11.28
CA LEU A 59 -6.38 1.91 -11.92
C LEU A 59 -6.60 0.91 -13.07
N VAL A 60 -5.61 0.75 -13.93
CA VAL A 60 -5.68 -0.18 -15.07
C VAL A 60 -5.80 -1.64 -14.62
N PRO A 61 -4.88 -2.19 -13.81
CA PRO A 61 -4.98 -3.56 -13.37
C PRO A 61 -6.22 -3.81 -12.49
N ALA A 62 -6.66 -2.83 -11.68
CA ALA A 62 -7.86 -2.98 -10.88
C ALA A 62 -9.14 -3.03 -11.72
N LEU A 63 -9.25 -2.26 -12.79
CA LEU A 63 -10.37 -2.33 -13.73
C LEU A 63 -10.43 -3.68 -14.45
N LEU A 64 -9.27 -4.19 -14.92
CA LEU A 64 -9.18 -5.52 -15.53
C LEU A 64 -9.58 -6.61 -14.54
N ALA A 65 -9.05 -6.57 -13.31
CA ALA A 65 -9.39 -7.50 -12.24
C ALA A 65 -10.88 -7.43 -11.85
N SER A 66 -11.48 -6.25 -11.96
CA SER A 66 -12.90 -6.04 -11.65
C SER A 66 -13.85 -6.49 -12.78
N GLY A 67 -13.34 -6.85 -13.96
CA GLY A 67 -14.15 -7.44 -15.04
C GLY A 67 -14.20 -6.63 -16.34
N ALA A 68 -13.41 -5.57 -16.50
CA ALA A 68 -13.26 -4.92 -17.79
C ALA A 68 -12.61 -5.89 -18.79
N GLN A 69 -13.14 -5.94 -20.02
CA GLN A 69 -12.59 -6.81 -21.08
C GLN A 69 -11.24 -6.31 -21.56
N SER A 70 -11.09 -5.02 -21.68
CA SER A 70 -9.83 -4.35 -22.00
C SER A 70 -9.82 -2.95 -21.39
N VAL A 71 -8.62 -2.46 -21.08
CA VAL A 71 -8.42 -1.09 -20.63
C VAL A 71 -7.32 -0.46 -21.47
N HIS A 72 -7.67 0.62 -22.14
CA HIS A 72 -6.76 1.41 -22.95
C HIS A 72 -6.58 2.80 -22.32
N VAL A 73 -5.42 3.40 -22.48
CA VAL A 73 -5.17 4.78 -22.07
C VAL A 73 -5.03 5.64 -23.29
N PHE A 74 -5.84 6.70 -23.38
CA PHE A 74 -5.70 7.68 -24.45
C PHE A 74 -4.55 8.63 -24.11
N PRO A 75 -3.56 8.79 -25.01
CA PRO A 75 -2.39 9.60 -24.73
C PRO A 75 -2.75 11.08 -24.56
N CYS A 76 -2.38 11.67 -23.43
CA CYS A 76 -2.47 13.11 -23.23
C CYS A 76 -1.29 13.84 -23.90
N ARG A 77 -1.44 15.18 -24.12
CA ARG A 77 -0.40 16.01 -24.76
C ARG A 77 0.74 16.43 -23.83
N THR A 78 0.67 16.09 -22.55
CA THR A 78 1.70 16.44 -21.59
C THR A 78 2.91 15.51 -21.71
N GLN A 79 4.10 16.00 -21.34
CA GLN A 79 5.39 15.25 -21.40
C GLN A 79 5.44 13.99 -20.52
N GLN A 80 4.33 13.63 -19.86
CA GLN A 80 4.21 12.46 -18.97
C GLN A 80 3.67 11.21 -19.69
N GLN A 81 3.73 11.16 -21.01
CA GLN A 81 3.20 10.07 -21.82
C GLN A 81 3.77 8.69 -21.43
N GLU A 82 5.02 8.63 -20.97
CA GLU A 82 5.65 7.39 -20.49
C GLU A 82 5.03 6.87 -19.18
N ARG A 83 4.54 7.76 -18.31
CA ARG A 83 3.87 7.38 -17.06
C ARG A 83 2.48 6.79 -17.26
N CYS A 84 1.80 7.16 -18.34
CA CYS A 84 0.47 6.64 -18.64
C CYS A 84 0.48 5.20 -19.16
N ALA A 85 1.63 4.66 -19.50
CA ALA A 85 1.77 3.38 -20.21
C ALA A 85 1.91 2.15 -19.30
N THR A 86 1.96 2.32 -17.98
CA THR A 86 2.20 1.21 -17.07
C THR A 86 1.02 0.23 -17.07
N GLY A 87 1.16 -0.87 -17.80
CA GLY A 87 0.20 -1.97 -17.83
C GLY A 87 -1.01 -1.80 -18.77
N ALA A 88 -1.13 -0.68 -19.50
CA ALA A 88 -2.19 -0.47 -20.47
C ALA A 88 -1.63 -0.31 -21.89
N GLU A 89 -2.38 -0.80 -22.88
CA GLU A 89 -2.08 -0.52 -24.27
C GLU A 89 -2.40 0.95 -24.58
N ILE A 90 -1.37 1.72 -25.00
CA ILE A 90 -1.59 3.10 -25.43
C ILE A 90 -2.35 3.08 -26.75
N MET A 91 -3.56 3.64 -26.74
CA MET A 91 -4.40 3.70 -27.91
C MET A 91 -3.80 4.63 -28.98
N LYS A 92 -3.53 4.09 -30.17
CA LYS A 92 -3.15 4.92 -31.31
C LYS A 92 -4.36 5.71 -31.80
N PRO A 93 -4.29 7.04 -31.93
CA PRO A 93 -5.42 7.82 -32.42
C PRO A 93 -5.88 7.28 -33.78
N PRO A 94 -7.18 7.13 -34.02
CA PRO A 94 -7.70 6.55 -35.26
C PRO A 94 -7.33 7.43 -36.45
N ARG A 95 -6.80 6.85 -37.51
CA ARG A 95 -6.38 7.54 -38.75
C ARG A 95 -7.54 8.03 -39.61
N ARG A 96 -8.80 7.62 -39.31
CA ARG A 96 -10.01 8.01 -40.07
C ARG A 96 -11.01 8.72 -39.20
N ARG A 97 -11.73 9.71 -39.77
CA ARG A 97 -12.84 10.42 -39.11
C ARG A 97 -13.96 9.42 -38.79
N VAL A 98 -14.20 9.16 -37.53
CA VAL A 98 -15.32 8.36 -37.05
C VAL A 98 -16.48 9.30 -36.75
N PHE A 99 -17.59 9.14 -37.46
CA PHE A 99 -18.77 10.00 -37.35
C PHE A 99 -19.74 9.45 -36.27
N ARG A 100 -19.46 9.60 -35.00
CA ARG A 100 -20.49 9.73 -33.93
C ARG A 100 -19.81 10.06 -32.61
N ALA A 101 -20.41 11.01 -31.88
CA ALA A 101 -20.04 11.27 -30.50
C ALA A 101 -20.31 10.00 -29.67
N THR A 102 -19.28 9.44 -29.08
CA THR A 102 -19.41 8.47 -28.01
C THR A 102 -19.73 9.25 -26.75
N GLU A 103 -20.70 8.83 -25.96
CA GLU A 103 -21.01 9.46 -24.70
C GLU A 103 -19.82 9.22 -23.75
N PHE A 104 -19.24 10.29 -23.26
CA PHE A 104 -18.14 10.23 -22.30
C PHE A 104 -18.72 10.10 -20.90
N LEU A 105 -18.27 9.12 -20.16
CA LEU A 105 -18.63 8.92 -18.76
C LEU A 105 -17.61 9.65 -17.88
N ASP A 106 -18.11 10.38 -16.89
CA ASP A 106 -17.25 10.99 -15.88
C ASP A 106 -16.94 9.96 -14.80
N ALA A 107 -15.65 9.74 -14.50
CA ALA A 107 -15.21 8.80 -13.47
C ALA A 107 -15.75 9.16 -12.07
N THR A 108 -16.05 10.43 -11.83
CA THR A 108 -16.58 10.94 -10.56
C THR A 108 -18.11 10.81 -10.46
N ASP A 109 -18.82 10.67 -11.59
CA ASP A 109 -20.28 10.58 -11.67
C ASP A 109 -20.76 9.44 -12.57
N LEU A 110 -20.31 8.23 -12.31
CA LEU A 110 -20.71 7.05 -13.06
C LEU A 110 -22.16 6.64 -12.75
N PRO A 111 -22.94 6.24 -13.76
CA PRO A 111 -24.31 5.79 -13.55
C PRO A 111 -24.36 4.52 -12.71
N VAL A 112 -25.17 4.54 -11.66
CA VAL A 112 -25.41 3.35 -10.83
C VAL A 112 -26.28 2.37 -11.61
N SER A 113 -25.90 1.07 -11.63
CA SER A 113 -26.66 0.06 -12.34
C SER A 113 -28.07 -0.07 -11.74
N ARG A 114 -29.08 -0.28 -12.58
CA ARG A 114 -30.47 -0.48 -12.12
C ARG A 114 -30.59 -1.67 -11.16
N ARG A 115 -29.75 -2.69 -11.29
CA ARG A 115 -29.72 -3.85 -10.38
C ARG A 115 -29.29 -3.45 -8.97
N THR A 116 -28.35 -2.52 -8.86
CA THR A 116 -27.90 -1.97 -7.56
C THR A 116 -29.01 -1.14 -6.92
N LEU A 117 -29.76 -0.34 -7.71
CA LEU A 117 -30.84 0.51 -7.23
C LEU A 117 -32.04 -0.28 -6.67
N ILE A 118 -32.35 -1.45 -7.23
CA ILE A 118 -33.48 -2.30 -6.78
C ILE A 118 -33.06 -3.37 -5.77
N GLY A 119 -31.86 -3.28 -5.21
CA GLY A 119 -31.36 -4.20 -4.17
C GLY A 119 -31.04 -5.61 -4.66
N LEU A 120 -31.26 -5.93 -5.93
CA LEU A 120 -30.94 -7.25 -6.51
C LEU A 120 -29.42 -7.46 -6.66
N GLY A 121 -28.63 -6.40 -6.62
CA GLY A 121 -27.17 -6.47 -6.56
C GLY A 121 -26.62 -6.90 -5.20
N ALA A 122 -27.44 -6.80 -4.13
CA ALA A 122 -27.01 -7.17 -2.77
C ALA A 122 -27.00 -8.69 -2.53
N LEU A 123 -27.64 -9.49 -3.39
CA LEU A 123 -27.65 -10.95 -3.26
C LEU A 123 -26.41 -11.63 -3.85
N ALA A 124 -25.60 -10.90 -4.61
CA ALA A 124 -24.27 -11.33 -5.01
C ALA A 124 -23.27 -10.40 -4.29
N ALA A 125 -23.11 -10.57 -2.99
CA ALA A 125 -22.04 -9.98 -2.19
C ALA A 125 -20.70 -10.66 -2.55
N ASN A 126 -20.37 -10.70 -3.84
CA ASN A 126 -19.01 -10.94 -4.25
C ASN A 126 -18.25 -9.63 -3.98
N GLU A 127 -17.42 -9.67 -2.97
CA GLU A 127 -16.43 -8.62 -2.70
C GLU A 127 -15.68 -8.34 -4.00
N LEU A 128 -15.42 -7.06 -4.25
CA LEU A 128 -14.55 -6.70 -5.36
C LEU A 128 -13.17 -7.33 -5.13
N PRO A 129 -12.50 -7.79 -6.18
CA PRO A 129 -11.17 -8.38 -6.04
C PRO A 129 -10.12 -7.36 -5.56
N VAL A 130 -10.43 -6.07 -5.67
CA VAL A 130 -9.58 -4.96 -5.27
C VAL A 130 -10.34 -4.05 -4.33
N ASP A 131 -9.81 -3.83 -3.13
CA ASP A 131 -10.33 -2.87 -2.17
C ASP A 131 -10.00 -1.44 -2.61
N ALA A 132 -11.03 -0.68 -2.99
CA ALA A 132 -10.89 0.70 -3.46
C ALA A 132 -10.34 1.68 -2.39
N ALA A 133 -10.50 1.35 -1.11
CA ALA A 133 -10.03 2.18 0.01
C ALA A 133 -8.60 1.84 0.45
N ALA A 134 -8.06 0.70 0.00
CA ALA A 134 -6.73 0.26 0.36
C ALA A 134 -5.63 1.19 -0.19
N PRO A 135 -4.45 1.23 0.43
CA PRO A 135 -3.27 1.90 -0.10
C PRO A 135 -2.91 1.44 -1.52
N LEU A 136 -2.18 2.27 -2.25
CA LEU A 136 -1.80 2.00 -3.65
C LEU A 136 -1.12 0.63 -3.83
N GLY A 137 -0.15 0.29 -2.97
CA GLY A 137 0.55 -0.99 -3.03
C GLY A 137 -0.39 -2.17 -2.86
N THR A 138 -1.32 -2.09 -1.91
CA THR A 138 -2.32 -3.13 -1.66
C THR A 138 -3.27 -3.29 -2.85
N ARG A 139 -3.75 -2.18 -3.44
CA ARG A 139 -4.60 -2.23 -4.64
C ARG A 139 -3.90 -2.91 -5.81
N LEU A 140 -2.62 -2.55 -6.05
CA LEU A 140 -1.79 -3.18 -7.08
C LEU A 140 -1.65 -4.69 -6.83
N ALA A 141 -1.20 -5.07 -5.64
CA ALA A 141 -0.98 -6.47 -5.30
C ALA A 141 -2.27 -7.30 -5.41
N GLN A 142 -3.41 -6.79 -4.94
CA GLN A 142 -4.71 -7.44 -5.07
C GLN A 142 -5.12 -7.61 -6.52
N ALA A 143 -4.93 -6.57 -7.36
CA ALA A 143 -5.27 -6.63 -8.77
C ALA A 143 -4.45 -7.69 -9.52
N TYR A 144 -3.12 -7.70 -9.33
CA TYR A 144 -2.25 -8.68 -9.98
C TYR A 144 -2.52 -10.11 -9.51
N ARG A 145 -2.77 -10.33 -8.22
CA ARG A 145 -3.20 -11.65 -7.70
C ARG A 145 -4.51 -12.11 -8.33
N ALA A 146 -5.50 -11.20 -8.45
CA ALA A 146 -6.80 -11.51 -9.05
C ALA A 146 -6.71 -11.83 -10.55
N LEU A 147 -5.78 -11.19 -11.26
CA LEU A 147 -5.53 -11.44 -12.68
C LEU A 147 -4.70 -12.73 -12.90
N GLY A 148 -4.01 -13.23 -11.87
CA GLY A 148 -3.10 -14.37 -12.00
C GLY A 148 -1.92 -14.11 -12.93
N VAL A 149 -1.47 -12.85 -12.99
CA VAL A 149 -0.36 -12.39 -13.85
C VAL A 149 0.74 -11.84 -12.97
N ASP A 150 1.96 -12.22 -13.26
CA ASP A 150 3.13 -11.67 -12.56
C ASP A 150 3.36 -10.21 -12.98
N PRO A 151 3.57 -9.31 -12.00
CA PRO A 151 3.93 -7.94 -12.31
C PRO A 151 5.31 -7.90 -12.98
N ALA A 152 5.56 -6.85 -13.76
CA ALA A 152 6.90 -6.62 -14.28
C ALA A 152 7.89 -6.43 -13.12
N ASP A 153 9.04 -7.10 -13.15
CA ASP A 153 10.04 -7.13 -12.07
C ASP A 153 10.56 -5.76 -11.60
N SER A 154 10.32 -4.72 -12.39
CA SER A 154 10.84 -3.37 -12.16
C SER A 154 9.92 -2.43 -11.41
N LEU A 155 8.72 -2.84 -11.00
CA LEU A 155 7.82 -1.94 -10.28
C LEU A 155 8.15 -1.92 -8.78
N GLU A 156 8.89 -0.90 -8.36
CA GLU A 156 9.22 -0.66 -6.96
C GLU A 156 7.99 -0.13 -6.19
N LEU A 157 7.78 -0.68 -5.00
CA LEU A 157 6.78 -0.19 -4.05
C LEU A 157 7.42 0.88 -3.14
N PRO A 158 6.61 1.73 -2.46
CA PRO A 158 7.12 2.63 -1.42
C PRO A 158 7.76 1.89 -0.25
N ALA A 159 7.50 0.60 -0.10
CA ALA A 159 7.94 -0.25 1.00
C ALA A 159 9.45 -0.46 1.00
N PRO A 160 10.20 0.00 2.02
CA PRO A 160 11.63 -0.29 2.11
C PRO A 160 11.85 -1.75 2.50
N GLN A 161 12.92 -2.32 2.00
CA GLN A 161 13.46 -3.57 2.52
C GLN A 161 14.13 -3.31 3.86
N LEU A 162 13.51 -3.78 4.95
CA LEU A 162 14.03 -3.59 6.29
C LEU A 162 14.98 -4.73 6.69
N THR A 163 16.07 -4.36 7.37
CA THR A 163 16.96 -5.27 8.10
C THR A 163 16.99 -4.90 9.57
N VAL A 164 17.27 -5.88 10.42
CA VAL A 164 17.20 -5.72 11.87
C VAL A 164 18.44 -6.28 12.54
N SER A 165 19.03 -5.47 13.43
CA SER A 165 20.15 -5.90 14.29
C SER A 165 19.97 -5.32 15.69
N GLY A 166 20.09 -6.14 16.74
CA GLY A 166 20.00 -5.68 18.13
C GLY A 166 18.57 -5.31 18.59
N CYS A 167 17.54 -5.85 17.95
CA CYS A 167 16.14 -5.61 18.31
C CYS A 167 15.84 -6.06 19.74
N GLN A 168 15.12 -5.22 20.50
CA GLN A 168 14.71 -5.49 21.88
C GLN A 168 13.23 -5.91 22.00
N ALA A 169 12.56 -6.24 20.90
CA ALA A 169 11.15 -6.63 20.87
C ALA A 169 10.20 -5.63 21.56
N CYS A 170 10.54 -4.34 21.56
CA CYS A 170 9.80 -3.31 22.30
C CYS A 170 8.50 -2.86 21.63
N GLY A 171 8.25 -3.21 20.37
CA GLY A 171 7.03 -2.92 19.60
C GLY A 171 6.82 -1.45 19.21
N VAL A 172 7.79 -0.55 19.43
CA VAL A 172 7.65 0.87 19.05
C VAL A 172 7.44 1.01 17.54
N CYS A 173 8.20 0.27 16.73
CA CYS A 173 8.13 0.32 15.27
C CYS A 173 6.73 -0.04 14.74
N ALA A 174 6.05 -1.03 15.32
CA ALA A 174 4.68 -1.39 14.98
C ALA A 174 3.68 -0.29 15.38
N LYS A 175 3.85 0.29 16.58
CA LYS A 175 2.93 1.33 17.10
C LYS A 175 3.02 2.67 16.38
N VAL A 176 4.17 3.01 15.80
CA VAL A 176 4.36 4.29 15.10
C VAL A 176 4.11 4.18 13.59
N CYS A 177 3.83 2.98 13.09
CA CYS A 177 3.56 2.77 11.68
C CYS A 177 2.18 3.37 11.33
N PRO A 178 2.10 4.39 10.46
CA PRO A 178 0.83 5.05 10.17
C PRO A 178 -0.12 4.21 9.30
N SER A 179 0.39 3.16 8.68
CA SER A 179 -0.38 2.24 7.82
C SER A 179 -0.52 0.83 8.42
N ASP A 180 -0.15 0.65 9.70
CA ASP A 180 -0.17 -0.63 10.41
C ASP A 180 0.54 -1.78 9.63
N ALA A 181 1.53 -1.39 8.80
CA ALA A 181 2.27 -2.34 7.97
C ALA A 181 3.28 -3.20 8.74
N LEU A 182 3.55 -2.87 10.00
CA LEU A 182 4.42 -3.66 10.88
C LEU A 182 3.61 -4.27 12.02
N ASP A 183 3.79 -5.56 12.23
CA ASP A 183 3.21 -6.29 13.36
C ASP A 183 4.31 -6.97 14.18
N LEU A 184 4.23 -6.87 15.50
CA LEU A 184 5.06 -7.60 16.44
C LEU A 184 4.18 -8.54 17.26
N SER A 185 4.18 -9.80 16.90
CA SER A 185 3.52 -10.86 17.67
C SER A 185 4.49 -11.53 18.64
N VAL A 186 3.97 -11.96 19.78
CA VAL A 186 4.71 -12.78 20.75
C VAL A 186 3.90 -14.04 21.04
N ASP A 187 4.44 -15.18 20.65
CA ASP A 187 3.81 -16.47 20.87
C ASP A 187 4.84 -17.50 21.31
N GLY A 188 4.49 -18.33 22.31
CA GLY A 188 5.35 -19.41 22.81
C GLY A 188 6.76 -18.96 23.25
N GLY A 189 6.94 -17.70 23.68
CA GLY A 189 8.25 -17.17 24.05
C GLY A 189 9.10 -16.73 22.85
N VAL A 190 8.50 -16.58 21.69
CA VAL A 190 9.12 -16.07 20.47
C VAL A 190 8.43 -14.78 20.02
N ALA A 191 9.20 -13.71 19.87
CA ALA A 191 8.73 -12.47 19.26
C ALA A 191 9.07 -12.48 17.78
N THR A 192 8.06 -12.27 16.94
CA THR A 192 8.20 -12.20 15.48
C THR A 192 7.75 -10.83 14.97
N LEU A 193 8.64 -10.12 14.28
CA LEU A 193 8.33 -8.88 13.60
C LEU A 193 8.09 -9.17 12.12
N THR A 194 6.90 -8.83 11.64
CA THR A 194 6.51 -8.98 10.25
C THR A 194 6.23 -7.63 9.61
N GLN A 195 6.52 -7.52 8.31
CA GLN A 195 6.19 -6.38 7.47
C GLN A 195 5.15 -6.80 6.43
N ASN A 196 4.01 -6.12 6.42
CA ASN A 196 3.06 -6.21 5.33
C ASN A 196 3.55 -5.29 4.20
N VAL A 197 4.08 -5.92 3.14
CA VAL A 197 4.82 -5.23 2.07
C VAL A 197 3.89 -4.30 1.30
N ASP A 198 2.70 -4.76 0.97
CA ASP A 198 1.76 -4.04 0.13
C ASP A 198 1.04 -2.91 0.88
N ALA A 199 0.93 -2.99 2.21
CA ALA A 199 0.35 -1.94 3.05
C ALA A 199 1.36 -0.84 3.43
N CYS A 200 2.66 -1.08 3.27
CA CYS A 200 3.69 -0.14 3.68
C CYS A 200 3.74 1.10 2.78
N THR A 201 3.56 2.28 3.35
CA THR A 201 3.58 3.57 2.64
C THR A 201 4.96 4.23 2.59
N GLY A 202 6.01 3.58 3.11
CA GLY A 202 7.40 4.04 2.98
C GLY A 202 7.78 5.25 3.83
N THR A 203 7.00 5.61 4.84
CA THR A 203 7.28 6.79 5.69
C THR A 203 8.53 6.66 6.54
N GLN A 204 9.06 5.45 6.71
CA GLN A 204 10.22 5.12 7.55
C GLN A 204 10.11 5.58 9.01
N ALA A 205 8.91 5.87 9.50
CA ALA A 205 8.69 6.24 10.89
C ALA A 205 9.17 5.14 11.86
N CYS A 206 9.08 3.88 11.45
CA CYS A 206 9.59 2.73 12.21
C CYS A 206 11.10 2.75 12.41
N VAL A 207 11.86 3.24 11.42
CA VAL A 207 13.33 3.36 11.48
C VAL A 207 13.72 4.54 12.39
N THR A 208 13.15 5.71 12.12
CA THR A 208 13.50 6.95 12.85
C THR A 208 13.05 6.95 14.30
N SER A 209 12.01 6.18 14.66
CA SER A 209 11.51 6.10 16.03
C SER A 209 12.04 4.89 16.81
N CYS A 210 12.94 4.09 16.24
CA CYS A 210 13.50 2.94 16.93
C CYS A 210 14.44 3.40 18.06
N PRO A 211 14.13 3.15 19.36
CA PRO A 211 14.95 3.64 20.45
C PRO A 211 16.31 2.92 20.61
N TYR A 212 16.53 1.91 19.78
CA TYR A 212 17.74 1.07 19.79
C TYR A 212 18.48 1.10 18.44
N ASP A 213 18.05 1.96 17.50
CA ASP A 213 18.59 2.04 16.14
C ASP A 213 18.70 0.65 15.45
N ALA A 214 17.80 -0.25 15.82
CA ALA A 214 17.85 -1.64 15.40
C ALA A 214 17.37 -1.87 13.98
N LEU A 215 16.55 -0.98 13.42
CA LEU A 215 15.98 -1.07 12.08
C LEU A 215 16.79 -0.23 11.09
N GLN A 216 17.11 -0.83 9.95
CA GLN A 216 17.83 -0.16 8.86
C GLN A 216 17.16 -0.47 7.52
N VAL A 217 17.28 0.46 6.56
CA VAL A 217 16.84 0.28 5.18
C VAL A 217 17.98 -0.31 4.36
N ALA A 218 17.77 -1.49 3.78
CA ALA A 218 18.76 -2.18 2.94
C ALA A 218 18.48 -2.00 1.44
N GLY A 219 17.26 -1.59 1.07
CA GLY A 219 16.84 -1.44 -0.32
C GLY A 219 15.36 -1.12 -0.43
N GLN A 220 14.79 -1.36 -1.60
CA GLN A 220 13.38 -1.18 -1.90
C GLN A 220 12.75 -2.53 -2.24
N LEU A 221 11.52 -2.74 -1.84
CA LEU A 221 10.74 -3.93 -2.21
C LEU A 221 9.95 -3.67 -3.49
N THR A 222 9.74 -4.72 -4.25
CA THR A 222 9.03 -4.69 -5.52
C THR A 222 7.58 -5.14 -5.37
N LEU A 223 6.76 -4.89 -6.39
CA LEU A 223 5.41 -5.42 -6.45
C LEU A 223 5.40 -6.96 -6.49
N MET A 224 6.43 -7.59 -7.07
CA MET A 224 6.59 -9.04 -7.06
C MET A 224 6.72 -9.55 -5.62
N ASP A 225 7.58 -8.91 -4.80
CA ASP A 225 7.71 -9.26 -3.37
C ASP A 225 6.36 -9.20 -2.64
N ALA A 226 5.54 -8.19 -2.94
CA ALA A 226 4.22 -8.05 -2.33
C ALA A 226 3.23 -9.12 -2.81
N VAL A 227 3.27 -9.49 -4.09
CA VAL A 227 2.38 -10.53 -4.66
C VAL A 227 2.73 -11.91 -4.12
N GLU A 228 4.02 -12.26 -4.07
CA GLU A 228 4.50 -13.56 -3.60
C GLU A 228 4.44 -13.70 -2.07
N SER A 229 4.81 -12.65 -1.35
CA SER A 229 4.95 -12.66 0.10
C SER A 229 4.42 -11.38 0.74
N PRO A 230 3.10 -11.22 0.85
CA PRO A 230 2.50 -10.00 1.39
C PRO A 230 2.93 -9.72 2.84
N ALA A 231 3.13 -10.77 3.63
CA ALA A 231 3.59 -10.70 5.02
C ALA A 231 5.02 -11.26 5.11
N ARG A 232 6.00 -10.38 5.09
CA ARG A 232 7.42 -10.74 5.18
C ARG A 232 7.88 -10.75 6.62
N GLN A 233 8.39 -11.87 7.10
CA GLN A 233 9.07 -11.93 8.39
C GLN A 233 10.42 -11.21 8.31
N ILE A 234 10.64 -10.21 9.19
CA ILE A 234 11.89 -9.45 9.26
C ILE A 234 12.85 -10.09 10.25
N ILE A 235 12.36 -10.43 11.45
CA ILE A 235 13.14 -11.08 12.50
C ILE A 235 12.25 -11.95 13.38
N SER A 236 12.86 -13.00 13.95
CA SER A 236 12.29 -13.81 15.02
C SER A 236 13.31 -13.91 16.15
N LEU A 237 12.86 -13.70 17.40
CA LEU A 237 13.71 -13.63 18.60
C LEU A 237 13.11 -14.48 19.71
N VAL A 238 13.92 -15.25 20.39
CA VAL A 238 13.51 -15.85 21.67
C VAL A 238 13.45 -14.74 22.72
N VAL A 239 12.32 -14.64 23.42
CA VAL A 239 12.08 -13.58 24.41
C VAL A 239 11.70 -14.15 25.76
N ALA A 240 12.07 -13.38 26.80
CA ALA A 240 11.63 -13.59 28.18
C ALA A 240 10.67 -12.46 28.59
N GLU A 241 9.86 -12.69 29.61
CA GLU A 241 8.99 -11.68 30.19
C GLU A 241 9.71 -10.94 31.33
N CYS A 242 9.71 -9.60 31.28
CA CYS A 242 10.31 -8.78 32.30
C CYS A 242 9.55 -8.88 33.62
N GLN A 243 10.20 -9.27 34.71
CA GLN A 243 9.58 -9.42 36.03
C GLN A 243 8.98 -8.11 36.58
N ARG A 244 9.48 -6.93 36.13
CA ARG A 244 9.01 -5.64 36.61
C ARG A 244 7.85 -5.06 35.79
N CYS A 245 7.95 -5.04 34.45
CA CYS A 245 6.96 -4.37 33.60
C CYS A 245 6.18 -5.30 32.69
N ARG A 246 6.44 -6.62 32.72
CA ARG A 246 5.79 -7.66 31.92
C ARG A 246 6.00 -7.55 30.41
N ALA A 247 6.84 -6.63 29.97
CA ALA A 247 7.18 -6.51 28.54
C ALA A 247 8.09 -7.67 28.12
N ALA A 248 7.89 -8.17 26.90
CA ALA A 248 8.82 -9.10 26.28
C ALA A 248 10.14 -8.40 25.95
N PHE A 249 11.26 -9.12 26.10
CA PHE A 249 12.60 -8.67 25.74
C PHE A 249 13.45 -9.87 25.32
N PRO A 250 14.51 -9.70 24.51
CA PRO A 250 15.33 -10.83 24.07
C PRO A 250 15.90 -11.61 25.25
N ALA A 251 15.64 -12.90 25.25
CA ALA A 251 16.24 -13.80 26.24
C ALA A 251 17.77 -13.83 26.08
N GLY A 252 18.49 -13.93 27.19
CA GLY A 252 19.93 -13.95 27.17
C GLY A 252 20.50 -14.00 28.58
N GLU A 253 21.82 -14.09 28.67
CA GLU A 253 22.55 -14.10 29.93
C GLU A 253 22.98 -12.68 30.33
N ALA A 254 22.96 -12.42 31.62
CA ALA A 254 23.54 -11.24 32.22
C ALA A 254 25.09 -11.37 32.28
N ALA A 255 25.80 -10.28 32.61
CA ALA A 255 27.26 -10.28 32.66
C ALA A 255 27.85 -11.25 33.72
N ASP A 256 27.02 -11.69 34.67
CA ASP A 256 27.36 -12.66 35.71
C ASP A 256 27.00 -14.11 35.35
N GLY A 257 26.55 -14.35 34.13
CA GLY A 257 26.13 -15.69 33.66
C GLY A 257 24.74 -16.13 34.11
N SER A 258 23.98 -15.31 34.84
CA SER A 258 22.60 -15.55 35.17
C SER A 258 21.64 -15.22 34.04
N GLU A 259 20.44 -15.81 34.01
CA GLU A 259 19.39 -15.40 33.06
C GLU A 259 18.94 -13.96 33.33
N LYS A 260 18.81 -13.16 32.27
CA LYS A 260 18.23 -11.82 32.36
C LYS A 260 16.78 -11.90 32.77
N THR A 261 16.42 -11.27 33.88
CA THR A 261 15.04 -11.24 34.38
C THR A 261 14.34 -9.90 34.17
N MET A 262 15.07 -8.87 33.74
CA MET A 262 14.55 -7.52 33.48
C MET A 262 14.91 -7.04 32.08
N CYS A 263 14.00 -6.27 31.47
CA CYS A 263 14.28 -5.62 30.19
C CYS A 263 15.29 -4.47 30.38
N PRO A 264 16.00 -4.05 29.31
CA PRO A 264 17.02 -2.98 29.39
C PRO A 264 16.52 -1.66 29.98
N THR A 265 15.24 -1.34 29.77
CA THR A 265 14.64 -0.12 30.33
C THR A 265 14.45 -0.25 31.84
N CYS A 266 14.04 -1.42 32.33
CA CYS A 266 13.87 -1.65 33.77
C CYS A 266 15.22 -1.79 34.48
N GLU A 267 16.22 -2.38 33.85
CA GLU A 267 17.59 -2.43 34.35
C GLU A 267 18.17 -1.00 34.56
N ARG A 268 18.08 -0.15 33.53
CA ARG A 268 18.53 1.26 33.63
C ARG A 268 17.82 2.02 34.75
N LYS A 269 16.48 1.88 34.85
CA LYS A 269 15.69 2.50 35.91
C LYS A 269 16.01 1.98 37.29
N SER A 270 16.48 0.74 37.42
CA SER A 270 16.93 0.18 38.71
C SER A 270 18.31 0.65 39.09
N ALA A 271 19.21 0.81 38.11
CA ALA A 271 20.58 1.33 38.34
C ALA A 271 20.61 2.84 38.64
N ASP A 272 19.78 3.62 37.95
CA ASP A 272 19.65 5.07 38.18
C ASP A 272 18.15 5.50 38.08
N PRO A 273 17.43 5.47 39.23
CA PRO A 273 16.00 5.79 39.28
C PRO A 273 15.65 7.22 38.85
N PHE A 274 16.61 8.13 38.88
CA PHE A 274 16.41 9.56 38.63
C PHE A 274 17.01 10.06 37.32
N SER A 275 17.63 9.20 36.52
CA SER A 275 18.28 9.58 35.26
C SER A 275 17.33 10.25 34.24
N SER A 276 16.02 9.95 34.29
CA SER A 276 15.02 10.57 33.43
C SER A 276 14.57 11.97 33.85
N TRP A 277 14.93 12.43 35.04
CA TRP A 277 14.55 13.72 35.62
C TRP A 277 15.65 14.77 35.53
N LEU A 278 16.89 14.34 35.24
CA LEU A 278 18.04 15.26 35.11
C LEU A 278 18.25 15.55 33.62
N SER A 279 18.24 16.84 33.27
CA SER A 279 18.64 17.29 31.93
C SER A 279 20.04 16.77 31.59
N PRO A 280 20.34 16.45 30.30
CA PRO A 280 21.67 16.02 29.87
C PRO A 280 22.70 17.14 30.06
N GLY A 281 23.25 17.32 31.21
CA GLY A 281 24.17 18.40 31.57
C GLY A 281 24.43 18.52 33.06
N PHE A 282 23.66 17.80 33.87
CA PHE A 282 23.92 17.74 35.31
C PHE A 282 24.90 16.59 35.61
N THR A 283 26.19 16.87 35.48
CA THR A 283 27.24 15.99 36.05
C THR A 283 27.32 16.26 37.55
N ARG A 284 27.06 15.23 38.37
CA ARG A 284 27.43 15.28 39.79
C ARG A 284 28.94 15.38 39.89
N SER A 285 29.45 16.52 40.40
CA SER A 285 30.81 16.67 40.89
C SER A 285 31.01 15.89 42.17
#